data_5eae935d0858f7f0901438718b97ed45
#
_entry.id   5eae935d0858f7f0901438718b97ed45
#
_cell.length_a   1.000
_cell.length_b   1.000
_cell.length_c   1.000
_cell.angle_alpha   90.00
_cell.angle_beta   90.00
_cell.angle_gamma   90.00
#
_symmetry.space_group_name_H-M   'P 1'
#
loop_
_entity.id
_entity.type
_entity.pdbx_description
1 polymer ?
#
loop_
_entity_poly.entity_id
_entity_poly.type
_entity_poly.pdbx_seq_one_letter_code
_entity_poly.pdbx_strand_id
1 'polypeptide(L)'
;EEISVFWTGDPGRGGSFVDICAGPHVTKTVEVKVFKLLSVAGAYWHGDEKKKMLTRIYGTAFETQEELDKYVSLTEEAKKRDHRKLGKEMDLFSFSNDILLKVRKGTVSTSHRPVRLVVNN
;
A
#
# COMPACT_ATOMS: atom_id res chain seq x y z
N GLU A 1 -18.32 7.33 -23.20
CA GLU A 1 -17.25 6.46 -22.69
C GLU A 1 -17.83 5.06 -22.49
N GLU A 2 -17.20 4.03 -23.07
CA GLU A 2 -17.57 2.64 -22.84
C GLU A 2 -16.98 2.17 -21.52
N ILE A 3 -17.82 1.55 -20.68
CA ILE A 3 -17.40 0.97 -19.42
C ILE A 3 -17.38 -0.55 -19.58
N SER A 4 -16.22 -1.16 -19.35
CA SER A 4 -16.05 -2.62 -19.39
C SER A 4 -16.47 -3.24 -18.07
N VAL A 5 -17.31 -4.27 -18.14
CA VAL A 5 -17.79 -5.03 -16.98
C VAL A 5 -17.36 -6.49 -17.12
N PHE A 6 -16.76 -7.04 -16.06
CA PHE A 6 -16.24 -8.38 -16.04
C PHE A 6 -16.94 -9.24 -14.99
N TRP A 7 -17.27 -10.47 -15.40
CA TRP A 7 -17.90 -11.46 -14.54
C TRP A 7 -16.91 -12.51 -14.08
N THR A 8 -16.95 -12.84 -12.80
CA THR A 8 -16.32 -14.04 -12.25
C THR A 8 -17.42 -15.04 -11.95
N GLY A 9 -17.40 -16.19 -12.62
CA GLY A 9 -18.49 -17.17 -12.62
C GLY A 9 -19.54 -16.89 -13.71
N ASP A 10 -20.64 -17.65 -13.70
CA ASP A 10 -21.69 -17.55 -14.72
C ASP A 10 -22.65 -16.39 -14.39
N PRO A 11 -22.92 -15.49 -15.34
CA PRO A 11 -23.88 -14.41 -15.14
C PRO A 11 -25.26 -14.95 -14.74
N GLY A 12 -25.79 -14.43 -13.63
CA GLY A 12 -27.12 -14.84 -13.13
C GLY A 12 -27.13 -16.11 -12.26
N ARG A 13 -26.01 -16.78 -12.08
CA ARG A 13 -25.88 -17.92 -11.17
C ARG A 13 -25.46 -17.45 -9.77
N GLY A 14 -26.04 -18.03 -8.72
CA GLY A 14 -25.66 -17.71 -7.36
C GLY A 14 -24.18 -17.93 -7.12
N GLY A 15 -23.51 -16.94 -6.51
CA GLY A 15 -22.05 -16.95 -6.27
C GLY A 15 -21.22 -16.30 -7.38
N SER A 16 -21.83 -15.79 -8.45
CA SER A 16 -21.13 -14.97 -9.44
C SER A 16 -20.86 -13.56 -8.91
N PHE A 17 -19.76 -12.97 -9.35
CA PHE A 17 -19.33 -11.62 -8.98
C PHE A 17 -19.10 -10.79 -10.24
N VAL A 18 -19.50 -9.53 -10.19
CA VAL A 18 -19.32 -8.59 -11.31
C VAL A 18 -18.62 -7.32 -10.81
N ASP A 19 -17.67 -6.83 -11.59
CA ASP A 19 -16.97 -5.59 -11.28
C ASP A 19 -16.57 -4.85 -12.57
N ILE A 20 -16.26 -3.57 -12.41
CA ILE A 20 -15.76 -2.71 -13.49
C ILE A 20 -14.24 -2.88 -13.55
N CYS A 21 -13.72 -3.30 -14.69
CA CYS A 21 -12.29 -3.46 -14.88
C CYS A 21 -11.89 -3.26 -16.35
N ALA A 22 -10.71 -2.73 -16.57
CA ALA A 22 -10.15 -2.53 -17.92
C ALA A 22 -9.35 -3.75 -18.44
N GLY A 23 -9.18 -4.81 -17.63
CA GLY A 23 -8.34 -5.96 -17.97
C GLY A 23 -6.83 -5.63 -17.98
N PRO A 24 -5.96 -6.53 -18.47
CA PRO A 24 -6.28 -7.91 -18.86
C PRO A 24 -6.64 -8.82 -17.67
N HIS A 25 -7.33 -9.92 -17.94
CA HIS A 25 -7.73 -10.91 -16.95
C HIS A 25 -7.26 -12.31 -17.36
N VAL A 26 -6.95 -13.13 -16.35
CA VAL A 26 -6.77 -14.59 -16.56
C VAL A 26 -8.12 -15.24 -16.81
N THR A 27 -8.14 -16.30 -17.60
CA THR A 27 -9.37 -17.01 -17.94
C THR A 27 -9.91 -17.79 -16.73
N LYS A 28 -9.01 -18.32 -15.92
CA LYS A 28 -9.36 -19.13 -14.73
C LYS A 28 -8.45 -18.76 -13.57
N THR A 29 -9.01 -18.67 -12.37
CA THR A 29 -8.25 -18.38 -11.14
C THR A 29 -7.15 -19.41 -10.84
N VAL A 30 -7.29 -20.65 -11.34
CA VAL A 30 -6.26 -21.70 -11.20
C VAL A 30 -4.94 -21.36 -11.91
N GLU A 31 -4.96 -20.40 -12.83
CA GLU A 31 -3.74 -19.91 -13.51
C GLU A 31 -2.87 -19.08 -12.56
N VAL A 32 -3.45 -18.48 -11.53
CA VAL A 32 -2.75 -17.74 -10.48
C VAL A 32 -2.27 -18.72 -9.41
N LYS A 33 -1.10 -19.30 -9.62
CA LYS A 33 -0.54 -20.35 -8.74
C LYS A 33 0.22 -19.80 -7.55
N VAL A 34 0.95 -18.72 -7.77
CA VAL A 34 1.86 -18.15 -6.78
C VAL A 34 1.31 -16.81 -6.33
N PHE A 35 0.75 -16.75 -5.13
CA PHE A 35 0.23 -15.51 -4.55
C PHE A 35 0.45 -15.46 -3.04
N LYS A 36 0.43 -14.27 -2.48
CA LYS A 36 0.53 -14.03 -1.04
C LYS A 36 -0.39 -12.89 -0.62
N LEU A 37 -1.13 -13.10 0.45
CA LEU A 37 -1.85 -12.03 1.13
C LEU A 37 -0.87 -11.27 2.02
N LEU A 38 -0.86 -9.94 1.89
CA LEU A 38 0.13 -9.08 2.53
C LEU A 38 -0.41 -8.42 3.79
N SER A 39 -1.61 -7.84 3.72
CA SER A 39 -2.19 -7.10 4.83
C SER A 39 -3.70 -6.97 4.69
N VAL A 40 -4.33 -6.59 5.80
CA VAL A 40 -5.74 -6.25 5.87
C VAL A 40 -5.88 -4.86 6.47
N ALA A 41 -6.76 -4.03 5.92
CA ALA A 41 -7.05 -2.69 6.40
C ALA A 41 -8.55 -2.39 6.32
N GLY A 42 -9.03 -1.48 7.17
CA GLY A 42 -10.36 -0.90 7.03
C GLY A 42 -10.38 0.11 5.87
N ALA A 43 -11.49 0.18 5.16
CA ALA A 43 -11.73 1.18 4.13
C ALA A 43 -13.20 1.60 4.13
N TYR A 44 -13.47 2.88 4.25
CA TYR A 44 -14.83 3.38 4.13
C TYR A 44 -15.32 3.35 2.69
N TRP A 45 -16.59 2.99 2.50
CA TRP A 45 -17.21 2.96 1.18
C TRP A 45 -17.14 4.34 0.53
N HIS A 46 -16.54 4.42 -0.66
CA HIS A 46 -16.24 5.68 -1.37
C HIS A 46 -15.39 6.70 -0.58
N GLY A 47 -14.63 6.27 0.43
CA GLY A 47 -13.83 7.16 1.26
C GLY A 47 -14.65 8.01 2.24
N ASP A 48 -15.93 7.75 2.41
CA ASP A 48 -16.84 8.50 3.27
C ASP A 48 -16.94 7.83 4.64
N GLU A 49 -16.43 8.48 5.68
CA GLU A 49 -16.43 7.98 7.06
C GLU A 49 -17.83 7.74 7.64
N LYS A 50 -18.86 8.36 7.08
CA LYS A 50 -20.26 8.16 7.49
C LYS A 50 -20.88 6.90 6.90
N LYS A 51 -20.21 6.27 5.93
CA LYS A 51 -20.65 5.04 5.28
C LYS A 51 -20.05 3.80 5.93
N LYS A 52 -20.53 2.65 5.48
CA LYS A 52 -20.09 1.34 5.97
C LYS A 52 -18.59 1.17 5.78
N MET A 53 -17.91 0.78 6.85
CA MET A 53 -16.53 0.35 6.79
C MET A 53 -16.45 -1.07 6.22
N LEU A 54 -15.63 -1.24 5.20
CA LEU A 54 -15.35 -2.49 4.52
C LEU A 54 -13.97 -2.99 4.91
N THR A 55 -13.72 -4.27 4.70
CA THR A 55 -12.40 -4.88 4.86
C THR A 55 -11.69 -4.88 3.51
N ARG A 56 -10.54 -4.21 3.43
CA ARG A 56 -9.66 -4.22 2.26
C ARG A 56 -8.53 -5.22 2.49
N ILE A 57 -8.41 -6.17 1.60
CA ILE A 57 -7.36 -7.19 1.62
C ILE A 57 -6.34 -6.83 0.53
N TYR A 58 -5.06 -6.77 0.90
CA TYR A 58 -3.95 -6.54 -0.02
C TYR A 58 -3.24 -7.86 -0.29
N GLY A 59 -2.97 -8.12 -1.54
CA GLY A 59 -2.23 -9.29 -1.98
C GLY A 59 -1.35 -8.98 -3.19
N THR A 60 -0.48 -9.91 -3.51
CA THR A 60 0.35 -9.89 -4.72
C THR A 60 0.44 -11.28 -5.32
N ALA A 61 0.69 -11.36 -6.63
CA ALA A 61 0.89 -12.61 -7.36
C ALA A 61 2.07 -12.49 -8.31
N PHE A 62 2.75 -13.61 -8.55
CA PHE A 62 3.92 -13.71 -9.42
C PHE A 62 3.83 -15.00 -10.25
N GLU A 63 4.62 -15.11 -11.30
CA GLU A 63 4.70 -16.32 -12.11
C GLU A 63 5.43 -17.44 -11.38
N THR A 64 6.49 -17.09 -10.63
CA THR A 64 7.34 -18.04 -9.93
C THR A 64 7.39 -17.77 -8.41
N GLN A 65 7.63 -18.82 -7.65
CA GLN A 65 7.81 -18.73 -6.20
C GLN A 65 9.05 -17.89 -5.83
N GLU A 66 10.11 -18.00 -6.63
CA GLU A 66 11.36 -17.28 -6.42
C GLU A 66 11.17 -15.75 -6.51
N GLU A 67 10.36 -15.30 -7.47
CA GLU A 67 10.02 -13.89 -7.62
C GLU A 67 9.20 -13.37 -6.43
N LEU A 68 8.25 -14.18 -5.96
CA LEU A 68 7.47 -13.83 -4.77
C LEU A 68 8.36 -13.71 -3.54
N ASP A 69 9.25 -14.68 -3.32
CA ASP A 69 10.15 -14.68 -2.15
C ASP A 69 11.13 -13.50 -2.20
N LYS A 70 11.66 -13.18 -3.38
CA LYS A 70 12.48 -12.00 -3.60
C LYS A 70 11.71 -10.71 -3.30
N TYR A 71 10.49 -10.58 -3.77
CA TYR A 71 9.64 -9.42 -3.49
C TYR A 71 9.35 -9.26 -2.00
N VAL A 72 9.00 -10.35 -1.32
CA VAL A 72 8.73 -10.35 0.13
C VAL A 72 9.97 -9.93 0.91
N SER A 73 11.12 -10.52 0.60
CA SER A 73 12.41 -10.19 1.21
C SER A 73 12.76 -8.71 1.04
N LEU A 74 12.67 -8.17 -0.17
CA LEU A 74 12.91 -6.76 -0.45
C LEU A 74 11.95 -5.83 0.31
N THR A 75 10.68 -6.22 0.40
CA THR A 75 9.67 -5.44 1.12
C THR A 75 9.93 -5.43 2.63
N GLU A 76 10.35 -6.55 3.21
CA GLU A 76 10.73 -6.64 4.61
C GLU A 76 12.00 -5.83 4.91
N GLU A 77 12.98 -5.89 4.03
CA GLU A 77 14.18 -5.08 4.15
C GLU A 77 13.88 -3.58 4.05
N ALA A 78 13.01 -3.18 3.12
CA ALA A 78 12.56 -1.79 3.01
C ALA A 78 11.85 -1.30 4.28
N LYS A 79 11.02 -2.14 4.91
CA LYS A 79 10.38 -1.81 6.20
C LYS A 79 11.39 -1.63 7.33
N LYS A 80 12.46 -2.42 7.36
CA LYS A 80 13.56 -2.28 8.35
C LYS A 80 14.34 -0.98 8.14
N ARG A 81 14.45 -0.52 6.88
CA ARG A 81 15.15 0.70 6.49
C ARG A 81 14.26 1.94 6.43
N ASP A 82 13.05 1.91 7.00
CA ASP A 82 12.16 3.07 7.04
C ASP A 82 12.89 4.24 7.73
N HIS A 83 13.17 5.29 6.95
CA HIS A 83 13.90 6.48 7.41
C HIS A 83 13.20 7.18 8.59
N ARG A 84 11.88 7.08 8.70
CA ARG A 84 11.13 7.65 9.81
C ARG A 84 11.39 6.91 11.11
N LYS A 85 11.49 5.57 11.03
CA LYS A 85 11.82 4.73 12.17
C LYS A 85 13.28 4.94 12.58
N LEU A 86 14.20 4.78 11.65
CA LEU A 86 15.63 4.95 11.88
C LEU A 86 15.97 6.36 12.35
N GLY A 87 15.40 7.39 11.73
CA GLY A 87 15.64 8.77 12.13
C GLY A 87 15.16 9.07 13.56
N LYS A 88 14.05 8.47 13.98
CA LYS A 88 13.57 8.59 15.37
C LYS A 88 14.45 7.81 16.35
N GLU A 89 14.83 6.59 16.02
CA GLU A 89 15.71 5.74 16.85
C GLU A 89 17.11 6.36 17.01
N MET A 90 17.62 6.97 15.94
CA MET A 90 18.92 7.65 15.94
C MET A 90 18.85 9.10 16.46
N ASP A 91 17.69 9.55 16.89
CA ASP A 91 17.43 10.92 17.38
C ASP A 91 17.86 12.03 16.39
N LEU A 92 17.72 11.74 15.09
CA LEU A 92 18.06 12.68 14.02
C LEU A 92 17.01 13.78 13.86
N PHE A 93 15.74 13.47 14.17
CA PHE A 93 14.63 14.42 14.14
C PHE A 93 13.53 14.02 15.13
N SER A 94 12.73 14.98 15.52
CA SER A 94 11.50 14.76 16.31
C SER A 94 10.32 15.41 15.60
N PHE A 95 9.14 14.80 15.72
CA PHE A 95 7.89 15.41 15.27
C PHE A 95 7.40 16.38 16.34
N SER A 96 7.11 17.61 15.93
CA SER A 96 6.46 18.61 16.77
C SER A 96 5.03 18.81 16.24
N ASN A 97 4.07 19.05 17.15
CA ASN A 97 2.69 19.37 16.78
C ASN A 97 2.56 20.68 15.98
N ASP A 98 3.61 21.51 15.95
CA ASP A 98 3.66 22.79 15.23
C ASP A 98 4.22 22.65 13.79
N ILE A 99 4.15 21.50 13.18
CA ILE A 99 4.52 21.25 11.76
C ILE A 99 6.01 21.58 11.46
N LEU A 100 6.86 21.77 12.45
CA LEU A 100 8.28 22.04 12.27
C LEU A 100 9.13 20.84 12.66
N LEU A 101 9.85 20.32 11.67
CA LEU A 101 10.91 19.33 11.89
C LEU A 101 12.05 20.03 12.64
N LYS A 102 12.23 19.77 13.93
CA LYS A 102 13.42 20.19 14.67
C LYS A 102 14.54 19.20 14.42
N VAL A 103 15.48 19.56 13.56
CA VAL A 103 16.73 18.82 13.42
C VAL A 103 17.63 19.20 14.61
N ARG A 104 18.09 18.21 15.38
CA ARG A 104 19.00 18.46 16.49
C ARG A 104 20.33 19.03 15.98
N LYS A 105 20.82 20.07 16.67
CA LYS A 105 22.14 20.65 16.42
C LYS A 105 23.22 19.60 16.66
N GLY A 106 23.96 19.24 15.64
CA GLY A 106 25.16 18.43 15.76
C GLY A 106 25.51 17.56 14.57
N THR A 107 24.58 17.27 13.66
CA THR A 107 24.82 16.29 12.58
C THR A 107 24.67 16.86 11.16
N VAL A 108 24.28 18.10 10.99
CA VAL A 108 24.20 18.73 9.66
C VAL A 108 24.79 20.13 9.73
N SER A 109 25.79 20.37 8.90
CA SER A 109 26.40 21.66 8.62
C SER A 109 25.31 22.70 8.37
N THR A 110 25.40 23.78 9.09
CA THR A 110 24.57 24.94 9.15
C THR A 110 24.23 25.51 7.77
N SER A 111 23.01 25.30 7.31
CA SER A 111 22.31 26.31 6.55
C SER A 111 20.96 26.54 7.22
N HIS A 112 20.75 27.73 7.72
CA HIS A 112 19.56 28.19 8.46
C HIS A 112 18.36 28.37 7.53
N ARG A 113 17.88 27.32 6.88
CA ARG A 113 16.59 27.33 6.20
C ARG A 113 15.71 26.21 6.74
N PRO A 114 14.51 26.52 7.27
CA PRO A 114 13.58 25.48 7.65
C PRO A 114 13.16 24.69 6.41
N VAL A 115 13.40 23.39 6.44
CA VAL A 115 12.90 22.47 5.40
C VAL A 115 11.43 22.21 5.69
N ARG A 116 10.58 22.70 4.82
CA ARG A 116 9.13 22.42 4.86
C ARG A 116 8.88 21.09 4.18
N LEU A 117 8.63 20.04 4.95
CA LEU A 117 8.13 18.78 4.40
C LEU A 117 6.60 18.88 4.28
N VAL A 118 6.12 18.91 3.03
CA VAL A 118 4.69 18.75 2.74
C VAL A 118 4.44 17.25 2.65
N VAL A 119 3.75 16.71 3.63
CA VAL A 119 3.25 15.34 3.57
C VAL A 119 1.85 15.42 2.98
N ASN A 120 1.69 15.00 1.74
CA ASN A 120 0.37 14.78 1.17
C ASN A 120 -0.20 13.49 1.77
N ASN A 121 -1.36 13.62 2.42
CA ASN A 121 -2.19 12.49 2.84
C ASN A 121 -2.80 11.78 1.64
#